data_d07683556de14a23bb7ac7dce0e9338b
#
_entry.id   d07683556de14a23bb7ac7dce0e9338b
#
_cell.length_a   1.000
_cell.length_b   1.000
_cell.length_c   1.000
_cell.angle_alpha   90.00
_cell.angle_beta   90.00
_cell.angle_gamma   90.00
#
_symmetry.space_group_name_H-M   'P 1'
#
loop_
_entity.id
_entity.type
_entity.pdbx_description
1 polymer ?
#
loop_
_entity_poly.entity_id
_entity_poly.type
_entity_poly.pdbx_seq_one_letter_code
_entity_poly.pdbx_strand_id
1 'polypeptide(L)'
;MDLTDVPQLVRNADRFREVVAVLGKHGLADWLSAVPVPWLDRFRGAAPEGGLTTNARIRVALTELGTTFVKLGQVLSTRPDLVGEPLAQELAQLRANTPADDPESVIHMVELELGGRIDEFYAQFDPVAFASASIGQVHYATTLDGRSVVVKVQHTGIERRMVNDLEIMQKLCEIAEQQSERLRQYRPVKTMHEFRKTLTSELDFGRELKNMQRFRRNFENAEGVRFAEPFPELSSRRVLTMERFDGVSVSDKAQLDASGFDLEEIACRGANLFVEMIFRDGFYHADPHPGNLMVLFDSELAEEATYCPVLGVLDCGMVGRIDDSLREDLELALIAAVGQDAEKIAEVVARVGEVPLGFDKPAMVSAIADLVDDYGQQSLENFDLSGCLQEIVDIIREHRIYLPAKVAMLLKVLVMLEGTAHQLSPTFSLAELLKPYGERAMLRRFSPKQLYGRLKSTAEDWQNLIGMLPRDAAEILHNFKQGKFDVHLQHRRLEPIVNRLVMGILSAALFVGSASLWSNQVPPAIKGFSLPGFFGCAIAVAMGYSISRQIRRSSRSTQDD
;
A
#
# COMPACT_ATOMS: atom_id res chain seq x y z
N MET A 1 -13.26 -22.03 13.42
CA MET A 1 -14.14 -20.90 13.08
C MET A 1 -15.01 -20.67 14.32
N ASP A 2 -14.66 -19.65 15.10
CA ASP A 2 -15.42 -19.32 16.30
C ASP A 2 -16.76 -18.71 15.89
N LEU A 3 -17.86 -19.30 16.34
CA LEU A 3 -19.24 -18.87 16.06
C LEU A 3 -19.57 -17.47 16.65
N THR A 4 -18.64 -16.84 17.34
CA THR A 4 -18.76 -15.49 17.92
C THR A 4 -18.57 -14.35 16.90
N ASP A 5 -18.01 -14.61 15.71
CA ASP A 5 -17.80 -13.62 14.63
C ASP A 5 -19.01 -13.46 13.68
N VAL A 6 -20.01 -14.32 13.81
CA VAL A 6 -21.20 -14.33 12.95
C VAL A 6 -22.11 -13.08 13.07
N PRO A 7 -22.24 -12.41 14.24
CA PRO A 7 -23.16 -11.28 14.36
C PRO A 7 -22.81 -10.04 13.55
N GLN A 8 -21.53 -9.83 13.19
CA GLN A 8 -21.11 -8.67 12.40
C GLN A 8 -21.33 -8.85 10.90
N LEU A 9 -21.06 -10.05 10.36
CA LEU A 9 -21.39 -10.41 8.98
C LEU A 9 -22.90 -10.43 8.72
N VAL A 10 -23.71 -10.76 9.72
CA VAL A 10 -25.18 -10.75 9.63
C VAL A 10 -25.75 -9.33 9.55
N ARG A 11 -25.14 -8.35 10.21
CA ARG A 11 -25.54 -6.93 10.09
C ARG A 11 -25.30 -6.34 8.72
N ASN A 12 -24.28 -6.83 8.00
CA ASN A 12 -23.88 -6.38 6.65
C ASN A 12 -24.19 -7.42 5.56
N ALA A 13 -25.11 -8.38 5.83
CA ALA A 13 -25.35 -9.52 4.96
C ALA A 13 -25.77 -9.12 3.55
N ASP A 14 -26.59 -8.08 3.41
CA ASP A 14 -27.04 -7.62 2.10
C ASP A 14 -25.89 -6.99 1.32
N ARG A 15 -25.08 -6.17 1.95
CA ARG A 15 -23.89 -5.56 1.31
C ARG A 15 -22.84 -6.62 0.97
N PHE A 16 -22.65 -7.62 1.83
CA PHE A 16 -21.76 -8.75 1.55
C PHE A 16 -22.25 -9.55 0.33
N ARG A 17 -23.58 -9.82 0.23
CA ARG A 17 -24.15 -10.48 -0.95
C ARG A 17 -23.95 -9.68 -2.23
N GLU A 18 -24.12 -8.35 -2.16
CA GLU A 18 -23.87 -7.44 -3.29
C GLU A 18 -22.41 -7.54 -3.75
N VAL A 19 -21.45 -7.45 -2.82
CA VAL A 19 -20.01 -7.58 -3.13
C VAL A 19 -19.71 -8.91 -3.84
N VAL A 20 -20.24 -10.01 -3.31
CA VAL A 20 -20.03 -11.34 -3.89
C VAL A 20 -20.71 -11.46 -5.26
N ALA A 21 -21.91 -10.91 -5.42
CA ALA A 21 -22.63 -10.95 -6.69
C ALA A 21 -21.90 -10.19 -7.80
N VAL A 22 -21.36 -9.00 -7.48
CA VAL A 22 -20.57 -8.20 -8.43
C VAL A 22 -19.28 -8.93 -8.80
N LEU A 23 -18.53 -9.47 -7.82
CA LEU A 23 -17.32 -10.25 -8.11
C LEU A 23 -17.63 -11.49 -8.95
N GLY A 24 -18.76 -12.17 -8.68
CA GLY A 24 -19.23 -13.30 -9.47
C GLY A 24 -19.57 -12.92 -10.91
N LYS A 25 -20.32 -11.84 -11.12
CA LYS A 25 -20.69 -11.28 -12.43
C LYS A 25 -19.45 -11.00 -13.30
N HIS A 26 -18.37 -10.51 -12.71
CA HIS A 26 -17.12 -10.21 -13.41
C HIS A 26 -16.16 -11.41 -13.51
N GLY A 27 -16.61 -12.63 -13.15
CA GLY A 27 -15.79 -13.85 -13.22
C GLY A 27 -14.60 -13.85 -12.24
N LEU A 28 -14.75 -13.17 -11.10
CA LEU A 28 -13.74 -13.10 -10.02
C LEU A 28 -14.14 -13.99 -8.81
N ALA A 29 -15.16 -14.85 -8.98
CA ALA A 29 -15.66 -15.73 -7.93
C ALA A 29 -14.62 -16.73 -7.40
N ASP A 30 -13.64 -17.10 -8.22
CA ASP A 30 -12.55 -17.98 -7.81
C ASP A 30 -11.70 -17.39 -6.68
N TRP A 31 -11.62 -16.07 -6.56
CA TRP A 31 -10.97 -15.38 -5.45
C TRP A 31 -11.69 -15.58 -4.12
N LEU A 32 -12.99 -15.87 -4.19
CA LEU A 32 -13.82 -16.17 -3.04
C LEU A 32 -13.93 -17.67 -2.75
N SER A 33 -13.20 -18.51 -3.49
CA SER A 33 -13.23 -19.98 -3.32
C SER A 33 -12.84 -20.44 -1.92
N ALA A 34 -12.09 -19.59 -1.22
CA ALA A 34 -11.69 -19.77 0.16
C ALA A 34 -12.80 -19.44 1.19
N VAL A 35 -13.89 -18.77 0.77
CA VAL A 35 -15.00 -18.39 1.65
C VAL A 35 -16.03 -19.53 1.70
N PRO A 36 -16.27 -20.16 2.87
CA PRO A 36 -17.18 -21.30 2.98
C PRO A 36 -18.65 -20.84 3.02
N VAL A 37 -19.16 -20.39 1.87
CA VAL A 37 -20.56 -19.94 1.75
C VAL A 37 -21.27 -20.78 0.70
N PRO A 38 -22.30 -21.60 1.07
CA PRO A 38 -22.92 -22.60 0.17
C PRO A 38 -23.54 -22.05 -1.12
N TRP A 39 -23.97 -20.78 -1.13
CA TRP A 39 -24.58 -20.16 -2.32
C TRP A 39 -23.55 -19.59 -3.32
N LEU A 40 -22.28 -19.52 -2.95
CA LEU A 40 -21.18 -19.04 -3.80
C LEU A 40 -20.93 -19.97 -5.00
N ASP A 41 -21.26 -21.26 -4.86
CA ASP A 41 -21.11 -22.26 -5.93
C ASP A 41 -21.94 -21.94 -7.18
N ARG A 42 -23.02 -21.13 -7.04
CA ARG A 42 -23.85 -20.67 -8.19
C ARG A 42 -23.12 -19.68 -9.10
N PHE A 43 -22.07 -19.02 -8.60
CA PHE A 43 -21.27 -18.05 -9.36
C PHE A 43 -19.95 -18.63 -9.87
N ARG A 44 -19.63 -19.86 -9.49
CA ARG A 44 -18.46 -20.59 -9.98
C ARG A 44 -18.75 -21.08 -11.41
N GLY A 45 -17.89 -20.68 -12.35
CA GLY A 45 -17.97 -21.15 -13.74
C GLY A 45 -18.85 -20.32 -14.69
N ALA A 46 -19.35 -19.15 -14.27
CA ALA A 46 -19.91 -18.20 -15.22
C ALA A 46 -18.77 -17.70 -16.12
N ALA A 47 -18.86 -18.01 -17.41
CA ALA A 47 -17.93 -17.46 -18.39
C ALA A 47 -18.05 -15.92 -18.35
N PRO A 48 -16.93 -15.16 -18.25
CA PRO A 48 -17.01 -13.71 -18.22
C PRO A 48 -17.61 -13.18 -19.52
N GLU A 49 -18.64 -12.37 -19.42
CA GLU A 49 -19.21 -11.66 -20.57
C GLU A 49 -18.20 -10.61 -21.07
N GLY A 50 -17.86 -10.69 -22.36
CA GLY A 50 -17.03 -9.71 -23.06
C GLY A 50 -15.53 -9.91 -22.90
N GLY A 51 -14.75 -9.85 -23.98
CA GLY A 51 -13.31 -10.10 -24.11
C GLY A 51 -12.36 -9.20 -23.28
N LEU A 52 -12.78 -8.76 -22.09
CA LEU A 52 -11.96 -7.97 -21.16
C LEU A 52 -10.88 -8.82 -20.50
N THR A 53 -9.70 -8.24 -20.35
CA THR A 53 -8.61 -8.85 -19.57
C THR A 53 -9.02 -8.99 -18.09
N THR A 54 -8.35 -9.86 -17.35
CA THR A 54 -8.61 -10.04 -15.91
C THR A 54 -8.44 -8.71 -15.15
N ASN A 55 -7.42 -7.92 -15.49
CA ASN A 55 -7.16 -6.63 -14.85
C ASN A 55 -8.29 -5.63 -15.10
N ALA A 56 -8.78 -5.54 -16.35
CA ALA A 56 -9.90 -4.68 -16.69
C ALA A 56 -11.18 -5.10 -15.97
N ARG A 57 -11.43 -6.41 -15.81
CA ARG A 57 -12.58 -6.93 -15.04
C ARG A 57 -12.51 -6.54 -13.56
N ILE A 58 -11.31 -6.56 -12.96
CA ILE A 58 -11.10 -6.10 -11.59
C ILE A 58 -11.45 -4.63 -11.48
N ARG A 59 -10.94 -3.77 -12.38
CA ARG A 59 -11.24 -2.34 -12.38
C ARG A 59 -12.76 -2.09 -12.48
N VAL A 60 -13.44 -2.76 -13.40
CA VAL A 60 -14.90 -2.59 -13.59
C VAL A 60 -15.68 -3.06 -12.36
N ALA A 61 -15.29 -4.19 -11.75
CA ALA A 61 -15.90 -4.68 -10.51
C ALA A 61 -15.74 -3.67 -9.35
N LEU A 62 -14.55 -3.11 -9.16
CA LEU A 62 -14.30 -2.09 -8.13
C LEU A 62 -15.13 -0.82 -8.37
N THR A 63 -15.30 -0.42 -9.65
CA THR A 63 -16.14 0.72 -10.02
C THR A 63 -17.62 0.46 -9.68
N GLU A 64 -18.14 -0.73 -10.00
CA GLU A 64 -19.53 -1.12 -9.71
C GLU A 64 -19.79 -1.23 -8.20
N LEU A 65 -18.82 -1.67 -7.41
CA LEU A 65 -18.89 -1.75 -5.95
C LEU A 65 -18.93 -0.38 -5.27
N GLY A 66 -18.47 0.66 -5.94
CA GLY A 66 -18.60 2.05 -5.51
C GLY A 66 -17.38 2.58 -4.75
N THR A 67 -17.58 3.74 -4.13
CA THR A 67 -16.53 4.65 -3.64
C THR A 67 -15.43 3.99 -2.80
N THR A 68 -15.78 3.15 -1.83
CA THR A 68 -14.81 2.49 -0.94
C THR A 68 -13.87 1.56 -1.72
N PHE A 69 -14.43 0.81 -2.67
CA PHE A 69 -13.67 -0.12 -3.51
C PHE A 69 -12.86 0.61 -4.59
N VAL A 70 -13.39 1.71 -5.12
CA VAL A 70 -12.63 2.60 -6.02
C VAL A 70 -11.40 3.16 -5.29
N LYS A 71 -11.56 3.63 -4.04
CA LYS A 71 -10.45 4.09 -3.21
C LYS A 71 -9.44 2.97 -2.89
N LEU A 72 -9.91 1.74 -2.63
CA LEU A 72 -9.02 0.58 -2.49
C LEU A 72 -8.19 0.39 -3.77
N GLY A 73 -8.82 0.41 -4.92
CA GLY A 73 -8.13 0.29 -6.20
C GLY A 73 -7.14 1.42 -6.45
N GLN A 74 -7.48 2.66 -6.10
CA GLN A 74 -6.56 3.80 -6.17
C GLN A 74 -5.35 3.64 -5.26
N VAL A 75 -5.52 3.13 -4.03
CA VAL A 75 -4.40 2.81 -3.14
C VAL A 75 -3.57 1.65 -3.69
N LEU A 76 -4.21 0.60 -4.22
CA LEU A 76 -3.50 -0.53 -4.84
C LEU A 76 -2.75 -0.13 -6.13
N SER A 77 -3.26 0.85 -6.89
CA SER A 77 -2.54 1.38 -8.06
C SER A 77 -1.20 2.03 -7.69
N THR A 78 -1.04 2.44 -6.43
CA THR A 78 0.20 3.01 -5.90
C THR A 78 1.15 1.94 -5.34
N ARG A 79 0.78 0.66 -5.43
CA ARG A 79 1.48 -0.48 -4.86
C ARG A 79 1.75 -1.55 -5.93
N PRO A 80 2.51 -1.21 -7.01
CA PRO A 80 2.89 -2.22 -8.02
C PRO A 80 3.70 -3.36 -7.42
N ASP A 81 4.39 -3.14 -6.31
CA ASP A 81 5.06 -4.17 -5.49
C ASP A 81 4.10 -5.28 -5.01
N LEU A 82 2.83 -4.96 -4.77
CA LEU A 82 1.82 -5.92 -4.33
C LEU A 82 1.02 -6.53 -5.48
N VAL A 83 0.57 -5.70 -6.42
CA VAL A 83 -0.39 -6.12 -7.45
C VAL A 83 0.25 -6.36 -8.82
N GLY A 84 1.46 -5.88 -9.04
CA GLY A 84 2.17 -5.87 -10.31
C GLY A 84 1.81 -4.69 -11.20
N GLU A 85 2.76 -4.27 -12.01
CA GLU A 85 2.62 -3.10 -12.88
C GLU A 85 1.37 -3.14 -13.79
N PRO A 86 1.05 -4.26 -14.49
CA PRO A 86 -0.13 -4.30 -15.37
C PRO A 86 -1.46 -4.07 -14.67
N LEU A 87 -1.61 -4.53 -13.42
CA LEU A 87 -2.82 -4.28 -12.64
C LEU A 87 -2.79 -2.88 -12.02
N ALA A 88 -1.64 -2.41 -11.57
CA ALA A 88 -1.49 -1.06 -11.02
C ALA A 88 -1.86 0.01 -12.07
N GLN A 89 -1.41 -0.12 -13.30
CA GLN A 89 -1.76 0.77 -14.43
C GLN A 89 -3.26 0.75 -14.75
N GLU A 90 -3.88 -0.42 -14.74
CA GLU A 90 -5.33 -0.54 -14.96
C GLU A 90 -6.11 0.14 -13.82
N LEU A 91 -5.69 -0.07 -12.58
CA LEU A 91 -6.31 0.53 -11.40
C LEU A 91 -6.10 2.06 -11.31
N ALA A 92 -5.03 2.59 -11.89
CA ALA A 92 -4.79 4.03 -11.98
C ALA A 92 -5.86 4.77 -12.81
N GLN A 93 -6.60 4.06 -13.67
CA GLN A 93 -7.71 4.60 -14.44
C GLN A 93 -9.00 4.78 -13.61
N LEU A 94 -9.03 4.27 -12.36
CA LEU A 94 -10.19 4.38 -11.49
C LEU A 94 -10.49 5.83 -11.13
N ARG A 95 -11.64 6.30 -11.57
CA ARG A 95 -12.18 7.61 -11.19
C ARG A 95 -13.45 7.42 -10.37
N ALA A 96 -13.55 8.13 -9.28
CA ALA A 96 -14.77 8.14 -8.49
C ALA A 96 -15.74 9.16 -9.12
N ASN A 97 -16.75 8.67 -9.81
CA ASN A 97 -17.85 9.47 -10.33
C ASN A 97 -19.00 9.39 -9.33
N THR A 98 -18.89 10.09 -8.22
CA THR A 98 -19.97 10.17 -7.23
C THR A 98 -20.87 11.34 -7.61
N PRO A 99 -22.20 11.11 -7.81
CA PRO A 99 -23.13 12.21 -8.03
C PRO A 99 -23.08 13.18 -6.84
N ALA A 100 -23.28 14.47 -7.13
CA ALA A 100 -23.44 15.46 -6.08
C ALA A 100 -24.71 15.17 -5.25
N ASP A 101 -24.64 15.46 -3.96
CA ASP A 101 -25.80 15.38 -3.05
C ASP A 101 -26.80 16.50 -3.40
N ASP A 102 -28.04 16.32 -3.00
CA ASP A 102 -29.05 17.35 -3.19
C ASP A 102 -28.72 18.63 -2.36
N PRO A 103 -29.09 19.80 -2.87
CA PRO A 103 -28.76 21.08 -2.24
C PRO A 103 -29.26 21.22 -0.78
N GLU A 104 -30.40 20.65 -0.44
CA GLU A 104 -30.97 20.76 0.94
C GLU A 104 -30.12 19.94 1.92
N SER A 105 -29.70 18.75 1.52
CA SER A 105 -28.81 17.90 2.33
C SER A 105 -27.45 18.55 2.57
N VAL A 106 -26.92 19.26 1.57
CA VAL A 106 -25.65 19.98 1.70
C VAL A 106 -25.76 21.14 2.68
N ILE A 107 -26.77 22.01 2.52
CA ILE A 107 -27.00 23.12 3.43
C ILE A 107 -27.16 22.60 4.85
N HIS A 108 -28.01 21.58 5.04
CA HIS A 108 -28.22 20.97 6.35
C HIS A 108 -26.92 20.43 6.98
N MET A 109 -26.05 19.80 6.15
CA MET A 109 -24.75 19.31 6.63
C MET A 109 -23.85 20.45 7.08
N VAL A 110 -23.76 21.55 6.31
CA VAL A 110 -22.96 22.71 6.66
C VAL A 110 -23.47 23.37 7.95
N GLU A 111 -24.78 23.59 8.05
CA GLU A 111 -25.41 24.19 9.25
C GLU A 111 -25.21 23.31 10.51
N LEU A 112 -25.34 21.99 10.36
CA LEU A 112 -25.11 21.04 11.46
C LEU A 112 -23.66 21.08 11.95
N GLU A 113 -22.72 21.11 11.02
CA GLU A 113 -21.27 21.04 11.34
C GLU A 113 -20.72 22.36 11.87
N LEU A 114 -21.24 23.50 11.41
CA LEU A 114 -20.81 24.83 11.87
C LEU A 114 -21.63 25.34 13.06
N GLY A 115 -22.80 24.74 13.33
CA GLY A 115 -23.62 25.03 14.52
C GLY A 115 -24.47 26.29 14.40
N GLY A 116 -24.84 26.72 13.19
CA GLY A 116 -25.68 27.91 12.95
C GLY A 116 -26.28 27.86 11.55
N ARG A 117 -26.97 28.91 11.15
CA ARG A 117 -27.55 29.03 9.82
C ARG A 117 -26.46 29.39 8.80
N ILE A 118 -26.63 28.97 7.55
CA ILE A 118 -25.65 29.20 6.49
C ILE A 118 -25.37 30.69 6.23
N ASP A 119 -26.41 31.54 6.38
CA ASP A 119 -26.31 33.00 6.23
C ASP A 119 -25.55 33.71 7.37
N GLU A 120 -25.30 33.01 8.50
CA GLU A 120 -24.44 33.50 9.58
C GLU A 120 -22.93 33.29 9.28
N PHE A 121 -22.59 32.43 8.33
CA PHE A 121 -21.21 32.07 7.99
C PHE A 121 -20.77 32.60 6.63
N TYR A 122 -21.69 32.63 5.64
CA TYR A 122 -21.40 33.02 4.27
C TYR A 122 -22.37 34.10 3.79
N ALA A 123 -21.84 35.16 3.17
CA ALA A 123 -22.66 36.17 2.50
C ALA A 123 -23.36 35.59 1.26
N GLN A 124 -22.70 34.65 0.59
CA GLN A 124 -23.26 33.87 -0.52
C GLN A 124 -22.74 32.43 -0.44
N PHE A 125 -23.61 31.46 -0.68
CA PHE A 125 -23.26 30.05 -0.79
C PHE A 125 -23.99 29.45 -1.99
N ASP A 126 -23.26 28.86 -2.93
CA ASP A 126 -23.84 28.15 -4.05
C ASP A 126 -24.19 26.71 -3.62
N PRO A 127 -25.46 26.35 -3.49
CA PRO A 127 -25.84 25.02 -3.05
C PRO A 127 -25.61 23.94 -4.13
N VAL A 128 -25.33 24.34 -5.38
CA VAL A 128 -24.98 23.41 -6.47
C VAL A 128 -23.48 23.22 -6.49
N ALA A 129 -23.02 21.96 -6.34
CA ALA A 129 -21.61 21.65 -6.39
C ALA A 129 -21.05 21.88 -7.80
N PHE A 130 -19.92 22.56 -7.92
CA PHE A 130 -19.21 22.67 -9.19
C PHE A 130 -18.27 21.48 -9.45
N ALA A 131 -17.91 20.74 -8.40
CA ALA A 131 -17.14 19.50 -8.48
C ALA A 131 -17.61 18.49 -7.45
N SER A 132 -17.60 17.21 -7.82
CA SER A 132 -17.92 16.10 -6.91
C SER A 132 -16.83 15.03 -7.02
N ALA A 133 -16.30 14.63 -5.86
CA ALA A 133 -15.25 13.64 -5.71
C ALA A 133 -15.78 12.42 -4.93
N SER A 134 -14.92 11.48 -4.62
CA SER A 134 -15.29 10.22 -3.95
C SER A 134 -15.87 10.39 -2.54
N ILE A 135 -15.40 11.38 -1.77
CA ILE A 135 -15.72 11.54 -0.35
C ILE A 135 -16.58 12.76 -0.10
N GLY A 136 -16.49 13.76 -0.97
CA GLY A 136 -17.20 15.02 -0.81
C GLY A 136 -17.31 15.79 -2.11
N GLN A 137 -17.99 16.89 -2.03
CA GLN A 137 -18.27 17.80 -3.12
C GLN A 137 -17.84 19.22 -2.76
N VAL A 138 -17.63 20.06 -3.77
CA VAL A 138 -17.05 21.39 -3.60
C VAL A 138 -18.01 22.46 -4.13
N HIS A 139 -18.21 23.50 -3.32
CA HIS A 139 -19.13 24.59 -3.59
C HIS A 139 -18.41 25.92 -3.60
N TYR A 140 -18.89 26.87 -4.40
CA TYR A 140 -18.44 28.25 -4.31
C TYR A 140 -19.17 28.97 -3.19
N ALA A 141 -18.45 29.83 -2.48
CA ALA A 141 -19.04 30.68 -1.45
C ALA A 141 -18.28 32.02 -1.36
N THR A 142 -18.91 32.98 -0.69
CA THR A 142 -18.28 34.24 -0.31
C THR A 142 -18.46 34.40 1.20
N THR A 143 -17.39 34.66 1.91
CA THR A 143 -17.42 34.92 3.36
C THR A 143 -18.11 36.25 3.67
N LEU A 144 -18.45 36.50 4.93
CA LEU A 144 -19.09 37.76 5.34
C LEU A 144 -18.20 38.98 5.14
N ASP A 145 -16.89 38.81 5.14
CA ASP A 145 -15.89 39.86 4.85
C ASP A 145 -15.60 40.03 3.32
N GLY A 146 -16.34 39.29 2.47
CA GLY A 146 -16.30 39.45 1.01
C GLY A 146 -15.20 38.63 0.30
N ARG A 147 -14.51 37.74 0.98
CA ARG A 147 -13.50 36.87 0.36
C ARG A 147 -14.13 35.72 -0.41
N SER A 148 -13.64 35.46 -1.64
CA SER A 148 -14.05 34.29 -2.42
C SER A 148 -13.41 33.03 -1.87
N VAL A 149 -14.25 32.03 -1.57
CA VAL A 149 -13.82 30.76 -0.97
C VAL A 149 -14.44 29.58 -1.71
N VAL A 150 -13.85 28.41 -1.50
CA VAL A 150 -14.43 27.11 -1.85
C VAL A 150 -14.72 26.35 -0.56
N VAL A 151 -15.87 25.68 -0.53
CA VAL A 151 -16.34 24.90 0.61
C VAL A 151 -16.45 23.45 0.20
N LYS A 152 -15.58 22.60 0.75
CA LYS A 152 -15.60 21.15 0.55
C LYS A 152 -16.51 20.54 1.61
N VAL A 153 -17.56 19.86 1.17
CA VAL A 153 -18.58 19.25 2.03
C VAL A 153 -18.58 17.74 1.82
N GLN A 154 -18.55 16.97 2.90
CA GLN A 154 -18.55 15.52 2.85
C GLN A 154 -19.91 15.00 2.39
N HIS A 155 -19.92 13.93 1.56
CA HIS A 155 -21.17 13.29 1.14
C HIS A 155 -21.95 12.71 2.30
N THR A 156 -23.26 12.89 2.27
CA THR A 156 -24.18 12.41 3.31
C THR A 156 -24.12 10.89 3.46
N GLY A 157 -23.85 10.42 4.67
CA GLY A 157 -23.81 8.99 5.00
C GLY A 157 -22.60 8.21 4.50
N ILE A 158 -21.62 8.86 3.85
CA ILE A 158 -20.45 8.20 3.29
C ILE A 158 -19.61 7.48 4.35
N GLU A 159 -19.43 8.06 5.53
CA GLU A 159 -18.66 7.48 6.63
C GLU A 159 -19.22 6.11 7.04
N ARG A 160 -20.54 6.01 7.22
CA ARG A 160 -21.21 4.75 7.59
C ARG A 160 -21.05 3.67 6.53
N ARG A 161 -21.19 4.05 5.25
CA ARG A 161 -21.00 3.12 4.12
C ARG A 161 -19.58 2.60 4.08
N MET A 162 -18.59 3.49 4.20
CA MET A 162 -17.18 3.13 4.18
C MET A 162 -16.78 2.22 5.34
N VAL A 163 -17.26 2.47 6.56
CA VAL A 163 -17.00 1.62 7.72
C VAL A 163 -17.52 0.19 7.47
N ASN A 164 -18.73 0.04 6.95
CA ASN A 164 -19.31 -1.27 6.63
C ASN A 164 -18.48 -2.01 5.55
N ASP A 165 -18.09 -1.32 4.50
CA ASP A 165 -17.27 -1.90 3.43
C ASP A 165 -15.89 -2.35 3.96
N LEU A 166 -15.25 -1.52 4.80
CA LEU A 166 -13.97 -1.84 5.43
C LEU A 166 -14.05 -3.07 6.34
N GLU A 167 -15.16 -3.28 7.06
CA GLU A 167 -15.38 -4.49 7.85
C GLU A 167 -15.46 -5.75 6.98
N ILE A 168 -16.20 -5.66 5.85
CA ILE A 168 -16.31 -6.76 4.88
C ILE A 168 -14.94 -7.09 4.28
N MET A 169 -14.21 -6.08 3.81
CA MET A 169 -12.88 -6.24 3.22
C MET A 169 -11.89 -6.87 4.22
N GLN A 170 -11.91 -6.39 5.48
CA GLN A 170 -11.05 -6.94 6.54
C GLN A 170 -11.28 -8.44 6.72
N LYS A 171 -12.55 -8.87 6.79
CA LYS A 171 -12.89 -10.30 6.91
C LYS A 171 -12.46 -11.12 5.71
N LEU A 172 -12.62 -10.59 4.49
CA LEU A 172 -12.15 -11.24 3.27
C LEU A 172 -10.63 -11.41 3.27
N CYS A 173 -9.88 -10.39 3.71
CA CYS A 173 -8.42 -10.47 3.84
C CYS A 173 -7.97 -11.50 4.89
N GLU A 174 -8.65 -11.57 6.05
CA GLU A 174 -8.37 -12.56 7.09
C GLU A 174 -8.55 -14.00 6.56
N ILE A 175 -9.65 -14.26 5.84
CA ILE A 175 -9.91 -15.57 5.23
C ILE A 175 -8.85 -15.89 4.15
N ALA A 176 -8.53 -14.94 3.29
CA ALA A 176 -7.54 -15.11 2.24
C ALA A 176 -6.15 -15.45 2.81
N GLU A 177 -5.72 -14.76 3.88
CA GLU A 177 -4.43 -14.99 4.53
C GLU A 177 -4.35 -16.34 5.24
N GLN A 178 -5.47 -16.80 5.84
CA GLN A 178 -5.54 -18.11 6.51
C GLN A 178 -5.54 -19.28 5.54
N GLN A 179 -6.24 -19.17 4.41
CA GLN A 179 -6.51 -20.29 3.52
C GLN A 179 -5.57 -20.40 2.32
N SER A 180 -4.88 -19.32 1.95
CA SER A 180 -3.97 -19.30 0.80
C SER A 180 -2.55 -18.95 1.20
N GLU A 181 -1.65 -19.94 1.14
CA GLU A 181 -0.21 -19.72 1.37
C GLU A 181 0.38 -18.74 0.36
N ARG A 182 -0.12 -18.77 -0.88
CA ARG A 182 0.28 -17.83 -1.93
C ARG A 182 -0.12 -16.39 -1.63
N LEU A 183 -1.30 -16.15 -1.03
CA LEU A 183 -1.75 -14.79 -0.69
C LEU A 183 -1.12 -14.29 0.60
N ARG A 184 -0.73 -15.18 1.52
CA ARG A 184 -0.09 -14.83 2.80
C ARG A 184 1.19 -14.03 2.61
N GLN A 185 1.97 -14.30 1.54
CA GLN A 185 3.20 -13.57 1.25
C GLN A 185 2.96 -12.07 1.00
N TYR A 186 1.78 -11.69 0.48
CA TYR A 186 1.40 -10.29 0.24
C TYR A 186 0.79 -9.60 1.46
N ARG A 187 0.66 -10.31 2.59
CA ARG A 187 0.16 -9.78 3.87
C ARG A 187 -1.14 -8.97 3.74
N PRO A 188 -2.22 -9.55 3.17
CA PRO A 188 -3.45 -8.82 2.87
C PRO A 188 -4.08 -8.17 4.09
N VAL A 189 -3.99 -8.78 5.29
CA VAL A 189 -4.49 -8.20 6.54
C VAL A 189 -3.72 -6.94 6.91
N LYS A 190 -2.39 -6.93 6.79
CA LYS A 190 -1.56 -5.75 7.05
C LYS A 190 -1.87 -4.63 6.06
N THR A 191 -1.95 -4.94 4.77
CA THR A 191 -2.30 -4.01 3.71
C THR A 191 -3.70 -3.41 3.94
N MET A 192 -4.67 -4.23 4.35
CA MET A 192 -6.02 -3.77 4.68
C MET A 192 -6.03 -2.84 5.89
N HIS A 193 -5.20 -3.09 6.89
CA HIS A 193 -5.09 -2.21 8.06
C HIS A 193 -4.51 -0.83 7.67
N GLU A 194 -3.49 -0.80 6.81
CA GLU A 194 -2.92 0.43 6.26
C GLU A 194 -3.96 1.19 5.43
N PHE A 195 -4.71 0.50 4.57
CA PHE A 195 -5.81 1.09 3.80
C PHE A 195 -6.89 1.69 4.69
N ARG A 196 -7.35 0.97 5.72
CA ARG A 196 -8.32 1.48 6.70
C ARG A 196 -7.85 2.77 7.34
N LYS A 197 -6.58 2.82 7.76
CA LYS A 197 -5.98 4.01 8.37
C LYS A 197 -5.97 5.20 7.40
N THR A 198 -5.59 4.98 6.15
CA THR A 198 -5.57 6.01 5.10
C THR A 198 -6.98 6.54 4.84
N LEU A 199 -7.94 5.64 4.59
CA LEU A 199 -9.31 6.03 4.28
C LEU A 199 -10.00 6.76 5.45
N THR A 200 -9.79 6.30 6.69
CA THR A 200 -10.29 6.98 7.89
C THR A 200 -9.67 8.38 8.05
N SER A 201 -8.43 8.56 7.59
CA SER A 201 -7.78 9.88 7.58
C SER A 201 -8.39 10.81 6.56
N GLU A 202 -8.75 10.33 5.37
CA GLU A 202 -9.42 11.11 4.32
C GLU A 202 -10.85 11.53 4.70
N LEU A 203 -11.51 10.78 5.59
CA LEU A 203 -12.84 11.13 6.14
C LEU A 203 -12.79 12.27 7.18
N ASP A 204 -11.65 12.83 7.49
CA ASP A 204 -11.50 13.88 8.49
C ASP A 204 -10.87 15.13 7.85
N PHE A 205 -11.71 16.05 7.34
CA PHE A 205 -11.25 17.30 6.71
C PHE A 205 -10.51 18.21 7.70
N GLY A 206 -10.70 18.04 9.01
CA GLY A 206 -9.88 18.72 10.01
C GLY A 206 -8.40 18.33 9.96
N ARG A 207 -8.06 17.15 9.41
CA ARG A 207 -6.67 16.77 9.13
C ARG A 207 -6.12 17.49 7.91
N GLU A 208 -6.91 17.59 6.85
CA GLU A 208 -6.56 18.34 5.64
C GLU A 208 -6.29 19.81 5.99
N LEU A 209 -7.15 20.44 6.78
CA LEU A 209 -6.96 21.78 7.31
C LEU A 209 -5.62 21.95 8.04
N LYS A 210 -5.27 21.02 8.94
CA LYS A 210 -3.98 21.05 9.65
C LYS A 210 -2.78 20.86 8.72
N ASN A 211 -2.91 20.04 7.70
CA ASN A 211 -1.88 19.84 6.69
C ASN A 211 -1.66 21.14 5.89
N MET A 212 -2.76 21.79 5.42
CA MET A 212 -2.70 23.07 4.73
C MET A 212 -1.99 24.14 5.56
N GLN A 213 -2.35 24.27 6.84
CA GLN A 213 -1.69 25.20 7.76
C GLN A 213 -0.19 24.90 7.94
N ARG A 214 0.20 23.61 7.92
CA ARG A 214 1.60 23.21 8.01
C ARG A 214 2.36 23.54 6.74
N PHE A 215 1.81 23.23 5.57
CA PHE A 215 2.44 23.58 4.30
C PHE A 215 2.59 25.10 4.15
N ARG A 216 1.56 25.88 4.46
CA ARG A 216 1.66 27.36 4.43
C ARG A 216 2.80 27.88 5.30
N ARG A 217 2.97 27.37 6.52
CA ARG A 217 4.08 27.75 7.40
C ARG A 217 5.44 27.34 6.84
N ASN A 218 5.55 26.15 6.26
CA ASN A 218 6.80 25.64 5.71
C ASN A 218 7.27 26.47 4.48
N PHE A 219 6.31 27.01 3.73
CA PHE A 219 6.53 27.75 2.47
C PHE A 219 6.12 29.23 2.56
N GLU A 220 6.02 29.78 3.77
CA GLU A 220 5.61 31.18 3.99
C GLU A 220 6.54 32.18 3.26
N ASN A 221 7.83 31.86 3.14
CA ASN A 221 8.83 32.71 2.49
C ASN A 221 9.29 32.14 1.13
N ALA A 222 8.57 31.19 0.56
CA ALA A 222 8.91 30.62 -0.73
C ALA A 222 8.33 31.47 -1.86
N GLU A 223 9.20 32.02 -2.69
CA GLU A 223 8.77 32.78 -3.86
C GLU A 223 8.15 31.87 -4.92
N GLY A 224 7.05 32.28 -5.52
CA GLY A 224 6.40 31.59 -6.63
C GLY A 224 5.63 30.30 -6.24
N VAL A 225 5.36 30.07 -4.95
CA VAL A 225 4.53 28.95 -4.45
C VAL A 225 3.52 29.47 -3.44
N ARG A 226 2.26 29.01 -3.57
CA ARG A 226 1.18 29.41 -2.68
C ARG A 226 0.30 28.22 -2.32
N PHE A 227 -0.05 28.11 -1.04
CA PHE A 227 -1.05 27.16 -0.54
C PHE A 227 -2.31 27.93 -0.18
N ALA A 228 -3.49 27.40 -0.56
CA ALA A 228 -4.76 28.02 -0.24
C ALA A 228 -4.90 28.26 1.27
N GLU A 229 -5.41 29.43 1.64
CA GLU A 229 -5.66 29.77 3.03
C GLU A 229 -6.87 28.99 3.56
N PRO A 230 -6.71 28.11 4.57
CA PRO A 230 -7.85 27.48 5.21
C PRO A 230 -8.46 28.40 6.26
N PHE A 231 -9.79 28.34 6.41
CA PHE A 231 -10.57 29.09 7.39
C PHE A 231 -11.00 28.14 8.53
N PRO A 232 -10.25 28.08 9.64
CA PRO A 232 -10.55 27.14 10.74
C PRO A 232 -11.91 27.34 11.38
N GLU A 233 -12.37 28.59 11.49
CA GLU A 233 -13.65 29.00 12.05
C GLU A 233 -14.85 28.61 11.17
N LEU A 234 -14.62 28.40 9.87
CA LEU A 234 -15.60 27.95 8.88
C LEU A 234 -15.35 26.48 8.45
N SER A 235 -14.66 25.73 9.30
CA SER A 235 -14.28 24.35 9.00
C SER A 235 -14.52 23.43 10.18
N SER A 236 -14.82 22.17 9.87
CA SER A 236 -15.08 21.11 10.84
C SER A 236 -14.48 19.79 10.38
N ARG A 237 -14.91 18.67 10.96
CA ARG A 237 -14.53 17.33 10.49
C ARG A 237 -15.08 17.01 9.09
N ARG A 238 -16.26 17.59 8.73
CA ARG A 238 -16.97 17.26 7.48
C ARG A 238 -17.10 18.43 6.52
N VAL A 239 -16.68 19.61 6.92
CA VAL A 239 -16.72 20.84 6.12
C VAL A 239 -15.34 21.46 6.16
N LEU A 240 -14.77 21.81 5.00
CA LEU A 240 -13.50 22.51 4.89
C LEU A 240 -13.69 23.72 3.99
N THR A 241 -13.49 24.90 4.57
CA THR A 241 -13.52 26.17 3.85
C THR A 241 -12.09 26.65 3.62
N MET A 242 -11.77 27.01 2.38
CA MET A 242 -10.46 27.48 1.97
C MET A 242 -10.57 28.56 0.89
N GLU A 243 -9.51 29.33 0.74
CA GLU A 243 -9.36 30.33 -0.30
C GLU A 243 -9.60 29.71 -1.69
N ARG A 244 -10.35 30.44 -2.51
CA ARG A 244 -10.50 30.13 -3.93
C ARG A 244 -9.33 30.71 -4.71
N PHE A 245 -8.64 29.86 -5.45
CA PHE A 245 -7.64 30.28 -6.40
C PHE A 245 -8.26 30.57 -7.77
N ASP A 246 -7.78 31.62 -8.41
CA ASP A 246 -8.07 31.95 -9.81
C ASP A 246 -6.82 31.70 -10.63
N GLY A 247 -6.91 30.83 -11.64
CA GLY A 247 -5.77 30.43 -12.43
C GLY A 247 -6.08 29.29 -13.41
N VAL A 248 -5.05 28.74 -14.02
CA VAL A 248 -5.13 27.60 -14.94
C VAL A 248 -4.62 26.33 -14.26
N SER A 249 -5.42 25.27 -14.31
CA SER A 249 -4.97 23.95 -13.81
C SER A 249 -3.80 23.41 -14.63
N VAL A 250 -2.79 22.86 -13.95
CA VAL A 250 -1.65 22.23 -14.62
C VAL A 250 -2.08 21.03 -15.47
N SER A 251 -3.26 20.46 -15.22
CA SER A 251 -3.85 19.41 -16.08
C SER A 251 -4.40 19.91 -17.41
N ASP A 252 -4.68 21.21 -17.54
CA ASP A 252 -5.19 21.82 -18.78
C ASP A 252 -4.06 22.39 -19.64
N LYS A 253 -3.36 21.48 -20.32
CA LYS A 253 -2.23 21.86 -21.16
C LYS A 253 -2.63 22.84 -22.27
N ALA A 254 -3.84 22.73 -22.81
CA ALA A 254 -4.29 23.62 -23.89
C ALA A 254 -4.42 25.06 -23.39
N GLN A 255 -4.94 25.31 -22.19
CA GLN A 255 -4.99 26.63 -21.59
C GLN A 255 -3.61 27.15 -21.18
N LEU A 256 -2.73 26.27 -20.67
CA LEU A 256 -1.35 26.65 -20.33
C LEU A 256 -0.56 27.07 -21.57
N ASP A 257 -0.64 26.32 -22.66
CA ASP A 257 0.01 26.66 -23.93
C ASP A 257 -0.51 28.01 -24.49
N ALA A 258 -1.82 28.29 -24.30
CA ALA A 258 -2.44 29.54 -24.73
C ALA A 258 -2.10 30.74 -23.82
N SER A 259 -1.72 30.51 -22.57
CA SER A 259 -1.41 31.54 -21.57
C SER A 259 -0.05 32.22 -21.79
N GLY A 260 0.85 31.59 -22.57
CA GLY A 260 2.21 32.06 -22.81
C GLY A 260 3.17 31.89 -21.63
N PHE A 261 2.81 31.12 -20.62
CA PHE A 261 3.69 30.79 -19.50
C PHE A 261 4.88 29.93 -19.94
N ASP A 262 6.03 30.13 -19.30
CA ASP A 262 7.16 29.21 -19.42
C ASP A 262 6.87 27.90 -18.71
N LEU A 263 6.54 26.86 -19.49
CA LEU A 263 6.18 25.55 -18.96
C LEU A 263 7.39 24.83 -18.33
N GLU A 264 8.61 25.10 -18.79
CA GLU A 264 9.83 24.53 -18.21
C GLU A 264 10.06 25.11 -16.81
N GLU A 265 9.87 26.42 -16.63
CA GLU A 265 9.96 27.06 -15.32
C GLU A 265 8.90 26.50 -14.35
N ILE A 266 7.65 26.31 -14.81
CA ILE A 266 6.58 25.70 -14.01
C ILE A 266 6.95 24.28 -13.58
N ALA A 267 7.48 23.48 -14.50
CA ALA A 267 7.92 22.10 -14.21
C ALA A 267 9.05 22.09 -13.16
N CYS A 268 10.08 22.93 -13.36
CA CYS A 268 11.20 23.06 -12.42
C CYS A 268 10.73 23.53 -11.04
N ARG A 269 9.85 24.52 -10.97
CA ARG A 269 9.32 25.06 -9.72
C ARG A 269 8.47 24.03 -8.98
N GLY A 270 7.57 23.34 -9.70
CA GLY A 270 6.78 22.25 -9.14
C GLY A 270 7.66 21.13 -8.59
N ALA A 271 8.64 20.68 -9.36
CA ALA A 271 9.55 19.62 -8.92
C ALA A 271 10.38 20.05 -7.71
N ASN A 272 10.93 21.26 -7.70
CA ASN A 272 11.67 21.81 -6.55
C ASN A 272 10.81 21.85 -5.28
N LEU A 273 9.54 22.29 -5.39
CA LEU A 273 8.59 22.28 -4.28
C LEU A 273 8.49 20.91 -3.61
N PHE A 274 8.26 19.85 -4.40
CA PHE A 274 8.13 18.51 -3.86
C PHE A 274 9.45 17.97 -3.30
N VAL A 275 10.57 18.24 -3.95
CA VAL A 275 11.89 17.83 -3.46
C VAL A 275 12.22 18.52 -2.13
N GLU A 276 11.88 19.80 -1.97
CA GLU A 276 12.04 20.50 -0.68
C GLU A 276 11.14 19.90 0.40
N MET A 277 9.88 19.61 0.10
CA MET A 277 8.98 18.92 1.04
C MET A 277 9.57 17.60 1.53
N ILE A 278 10.21 16.81 0.63
CA ILE A 278 10.81 15.51 0.93
C ILE A 278 12.09 15.68 1.76
N PHE A 279 13.06 16.42 1.26
CA PHE A 279 14.41 16.45 1.82
C PHE A 279 14.62 17.49 2.91
N ARG A 280 13.96 18.68 2.82
CA ARG A 280 14.04 19.72 3.83
C ARG A 280 13.08 19.49 4.98
N ASP A 281 11.78 19.29 4.66
CA ASP A 281 10.72 19.30 5.66
C ASP A 281 10.39 17.91 6.22
N GLY A 282 10.67 16.83 5.47
CA GLY A 282 10.25 15.47 5.80
C GLY A 282 8.73 15.35 5.93
N PHE A 283 8.01 16.28 5.30
CA PHE A 283 6.55 16.34 5.25
C PHE A 283 6.16 16.78 3.85
N TYR A 284 5.63 15.85 3.06
CA TYR A 284 5.40 16.07 1.65
C TYR A 284 3.96 15.74 1.23
N HIS A 285 3.51 16.43 0.20
CA HIS A 285 2.27 16.12 -0.49
C HIS A 285 2.40 14.79 -1.24
N ALA A 286 1.51 13.85 -0.97
CA ALA A 286 1.64 12.48 -1.46
C ALA A 286 0.90 12.22 -2.78
N ASP A 287 0.32 13.26 -3.40
CA ASP A 287 -0.41 13.15 -4.66
C ASP A 287 -0.07 14.32 -5.61
N PRO A 288 1.12 14.31 -6.28
CA PRO A 288 1.57 15.36 -7.19
C PRO A 288 0.83 15.32 -8.55
N HIS A 289 -0.47 15.00 -8.53
CA HIS A 289 -1.28 14.98 -9.74
C HIS A 289 -1.43 16.40 -10.31
N PRO A 290 -1.32 16.60 -11.64
CA PRO A 290 -1.46 17.93 -12.26
C PRO A 290 -2.74 18.65 -11.90
N GLY A 291 -3.82 17.93 -11.62
CA GLY A 291 -5.12 18.48 -11.19
C GLY A 291 -5.11 19.11 -9.79
N ASN A 292 -4.09 18.82 -8.97
CA ASN A 292 -3.91 19.41 -7.65
C ASN A 292 -3.03 20.66 -7.67
N LEU A 293 -2.54 21.05 -8.84
CA LEU A 293 -1.67 22.19 -9.06
C LEU A 293 -2.33 23.19 -10.01
N MET A 294 -2.19 24.47 -9.71
CA MET A 294 -2.76 25.56 -10.50
C MET A 294 -1.71 26.66 -10.71
N VAL A 295 -1.61 27.16 -11.91
CA VAL A 295 -0.84 28.37 -12.21
C VAL A 295 -1.74 29.57 -11.99
N LEU A 296 -1.42 30.39 -10.99
CA LEU A 296 -2.25 31.51 -10.55
C LEU A 296 -2.03 32.75 -11.41
N PHE A 297 -3.12 33.46 -11.67
CA PHE A 297 -3.05 34.81 -12.25
C PHE A 297 -2.81 35.81 -11.11
N ASP A 298 -1.63 36.36 -11.04
CA ASP A 298 -1.37 37.46 -10.12
C ASP A 298 -1.63 38.78 -10.86
N SER A 299 -2.79 39.40 -10.59
CA SER A 299 -3.22 40.64 -11.24
C SER A 299 -2.36 41.83 -10.86
N GLU A 300 -1.61 41.78 -9.77
CA GLU A 300 -0.74 42.87 -9.34
C GLU A 300 0.62 42.86 -10.07
N LEU A 301 1.06 41.70 -10.57
CA LEU A 301 2.35 41.52 -11.25
C LEU A 301 2.23 41.43 -12.79
N ALA A 302 1.02 41.35 -13.33
CA ALA A 302 0.76 41.14 -14.77
C ALA A 302 1.25 42.27 -15.69
N GLU A 303 1.64 43.43 -15.15
CA GLU A 303 2.16 44.56 -15.92
C GLU A 303 3.71 44.57 -16.07
N GLU A 304 4.43 43.70 -15.35
CA GLU A 304 5.89 43.59 -15.47
C GLU A 304 6.29 42.56 -16.52
N ALA A 305 7.23 42.93 -17.39
CA ALA A 305 7.72 42.12 -18.53
C ALA A 305 8.44 40.82 -18.13
N THR A 306 8.52 40.52 -16.85
CA THR A 306 9.08 39.28 -16.24
C THR A 306 8.07 38.68 -15.27
N TYR A 307 6.88 38.32 -15.78
CA TYR A 307 5.88 37.61 -14.96
C TYR A 307 6.34 36.19 -14.62
N CYS A 308 6.66 36.00 -13.36
CA CYS A 308 7.01 34.67 -12.82
C CYS A 308 5.74 33.99 -12.31
N PRO A 309 5.28 32.89 -12.94
CA PRO A 309 4.02 32.28 -12.57
C PRO A 309 4.07 31.73 -11.13
N VAL A 310 3.03 31.99 -10.35
CA VAL A 310 2.88 31.46 -9.00
C VAL A 310 2.17 30.11 -9.07
N LEU A 311 2.77 29.08 -8.48
CA LEU A 311 2.18 27.74 -8.41
C LEU A 311 1.32 27.60 -7.15
N GLY A 312 0.02 27.43 -7.32
CA GLY A 312 -0.95 27.15 -6.25
C GLY A 312 -1.14 25.65 -6.02
N VAL A 313 -1.19 25.23 -4.77
CA VAL A 313 -1.50 23.84 -4.38
C VAL A 313 -2.90 23.80 -3.78
N LEU A 314 -3.78 22.96 -4.35
CA LEU A 314 -5.22 22.95 -4.04
C LEU A 314 -5.62 21.95 -2.95
N ASP A 315 -5.20 20.70 -3.08
CA ASP A 315 -5.59 19.61 -2.17
C ASP A 315 -4.41 19.23 -1.28
N CYS A 316 -4.61 19.17 0.05
CA CYS A 316 -3.62 18.74 1.03
C CYS A 316 -4.10 17.54 1.86
N GLY A 317 -5.07 16.77 1.35
CA GLY A 317 -5.66 15.63 2.03
C GLY A 317 -4.68 14.47 2.21
N MET A 318 -3.86 14.19 1.18
CA MET A 318 -2.87 13.12 1.21
C MET A 318 -1.47 13.67 1.50
N VAL A 319 -0.89 13.25 2.62
CA VAL A 319 0.47 13.64 3.02
C VAL A 319 1.31 12.45 3.43
N GLY A 320 2.60 12.50 3.09
CA GLY A 320 3.61 11.57 3.57
C GLY A 320 4.50 12.21 4.63
N ARG A 321 5.09 11.38 5.47
CA ARG A 321 6.06 11.78 6.48
C ARG A 321 7.30 10.91 6.41
N ILE A 322 8.44 11.56 6.42
CA ILE A 322 9.77 10.96 6.41
C ILE A 322 10.35 11.17 7.80
N ASP A 323 10.56 10.07 8.52
CA ASP A 323 11.31 10.09 9.77
C ASP A 323 12.82 10.17 9.49
N ASP A 324 13.62 10.46 10.52
CA ASP A 324 15.05 10.65 10.36
C ASP A 324 15.76 9.40 9.81
N SER A 325 15.29 8.20 10.19
CA SER A 325 15.82 6.92 9.68
C SER A 325 15.58 6.78 8.16
N LEU A 326 14.35 7.01 7.70
CA LEU A 326 14.02 6.93 6.27
C LEU A 326 14.75 8.02 5.48
N ARG A 327 14.95 9.22 6.08
CA ARG A 327 15.73 10.28 5.44
C ARG A 327 17.17 9.86 5.22
N GLU A 328 17.81 9.24 6.23
CA GLU A 328 19.16 8.71 6.09
C GLU A 328 19.26 7.62 5.03
N ASP A 329 18.23 6.76 4.92
CA ASP A 329 18.18 5.71 3.91
C ASP A 329 18.02 6.29 2.50
N LEU A 330 17.21 7.34 2.33
CA LEU A 330 17.06 8.05 1.05
C LEU A 330 18.36 8.77 0.65
N GLU A 331 19.01 9.44 1.58
CA GLU A 331 20.31 10.06 1.33
C GLU A 331 21.36 9.00 0.91
N LEU A 332 21.32 7.81 1.53
CA LEU A 332 22.18 6.69 1.15
C LEU A 332 21.86 6.16 -0.25
N ALA A 333 20.57 6.00 -0.55
CA ALA A 333 20.12 5.56 -1.87
C ALA A 333 20.61 6.52 -2.97
N LEU A 334 20.47 7.83 -2.75
CA LEU A 334 20.95 8.84 -3.70
C LEU A 334 22.47 8.79 -3.88
N ILE A 335 23.23 8.69 -2.78
CA ILE A 335 24.70 8.59 -2.84
C ILE A 335 25.11 7.32 -3.59
N ALA A 336 24.44 6.20 -3.33
CA ALA A 336 24.73 4.94 -3.98
C ALA A 336 24.37 4.96 -5.49
N ALA A 337 23.24 5.61 -5.85
CA ALA A 337 22.83 5.79 -7.23
C ALA A 337 23.83 6.68 -8.01
N VAL A 338 24.24 7.83 -7.44
CA VAL A 338 25.26 8.70 -8.06
C VAL A 338 26.60 7.99 -8.20
N GLY A 339 26.93 7.13 -7.22
CA GLY A 339 28.17 6.33 -7.22
C GLY A 339 28.06 5.04 -8.04
N GLN A 340 26.92 4.73 -8.64
CA GLN A 340 26.63 3.47 -9.35
C GLN A 340 26.99 2.21 -8.54
N ASP A 341 26.76 2.26 -7.22
CA ASP A 341 27.13 1.21 -6.27
C ASP A 341 25.94 0.27 -6.02
N ALA A 342 25.83 -0.77 -6.85
CA ALA A 342 24.75 -1.75 -6.81
C ALA A 342 24.63 -2.46 -5.45
N GLU A 343 25.78 -2.74 -4.79
CA GLU A 343 25.78 -3.41 -3.49
C GLU A 343 25.14 -2.53 -2.41
N LYS A 344 25.45 -1.23 -2.40
CA LYS A 344 24.84 -0.27 -1.45
C LYS A 344 23.36 -0.01 -1.76
N ILE A 345 22.96 0.03 -3.03
CA ILE A 345 21.55 0.13 -3.42
C ILE A 345 20.80 -1.08 -2.85
N ALA A 346 21.33 -2.31 -3.06
CA ALA A 346 20.74 -3.53 -2.52
C ALA A 346 20.65 -3.51 -0.98
N GLU A 347 21.67 -2.99 -0.30
CA GLU A 347 21.65 -2.84 1.16
C GLU A 347 20.56 -1.89 1.65
N VAL A 348 20.38 -0.76 0.97
CA VAL A 348 19.31 0.20 1.30
C VAL A 348 17.94 -0.43 1.09
N VAL A 349 17.72 -1.09 -0.05
CA VAL A 349 16.46 -1.79 -0.36
C VAL A 349 16.15 -2.85 0.70
N ALA A 350 17.14 -3.68 1.07
CA ALA A 350 16.96 -4.72 2.08
C ALA A 350 16.71 -4.15 3.50
N ARG A 351 17.24 -2.97 3.81
CA ARG A 351 17.06 -2.31 5.10
C ARG A 351 15.72 -1.60 5.21
N VAL A 352 15.28 -0.97 4.15
CA VAL A 352 14.01 -0.24 4.09
C VAL A 352 12.83 -1.18 3.95
N GLY A 353 13.02 -2.29 3.22
CA GLY A 353 12.03 -3.34 3.03
C GLY A 353 12.08 -4.43 4.11
N GLU A 354 11.02 -5.22 4.22
CA GLU A 354 10.98 -6.42 5.05
C GLU A 354 11.32 -7.63 4.18
N VAL A 355 12.53 -8.17 4.35
CA VAL A 355 13.03 -9.31 3.57
C VAL A 355 12.41 -10.64 4.04
N PRO A 356 12.09 -11.58 3.14
CA PRO A 356 11.55 -12.89 3.52
C PRO A 356 12.62 -13.82 4.10
N LEU A 357 12.18 -14.87 4.79
CA LEU A 357 13.08 -15.94 5.22
C LEU A 357 13.65 -16.67 3.99
N GLY A 358 14.98 -16.81 3.95
CA GLY A 358 15.69 -17.41 2.82
C GLY A 358 15.95 -16.45 1.67
N PHE A 359 15.92 -15.15 1.93
CA PHE A 359 16.26 -14.11 0.97
C PHE A 359 17.66 -14.29 0.37
N ASP A 360 17.75 -14.29 -0.95
CA ASP A 360 19.01 -14.40 -1.71
C ASP A 360 19.57 -13.00 -2.02
N LYS A 361 20.39 -12.47 -1.09
CA LYS A 361 21.03 -11.15 -1.27
C LYS A 361 21.95 -11.12 -2.52
N PRO A 362 22.80 -12.12 -2.81
CA PRO A 362 23.60 -12.13 -4.02
C PRO A 362 22.82 -12.02 -5.32
N ALA A 363 21.70 -12.74 -5.45
CA ALA A 363 20.85 -12.67 -6.63
C ALA A 363 20.25 -11.26 -6.81
N MET A 364 19.79 -10.63 -5.72
CA MET A 364 19.30 -9.24 -5.78
C MET A 364 20.40 -8.24 -6.15
N VAL A 365 21.62 -8.39 -5.60
CA VAL A 365 22.76 -7.54 -5.98
C VAL A 365 23.07 -7.66 -7.47
N SER A 366 23.02 -8.88 -8.03
CA SER A 366 23.23 -9.08 -9.46
C SER A 366 22.15 -8.38 -10.30
N ALA A 367 20.88 -8.52 -9.95
CA ALA A 367 19.78 -7.85 -10.66
C ALA A 367 19.90 -6.31 -10.61
N ILE A 368 20.31 -5.77 -9.46
CA ILE A 368 20.55 -4.32 -9.33
C ILE A 368 21.81 -3.89 -10.09
N ALA A 369 22.83 -4.74 -10.21
CA ALA A 369 24.02 -4.43 -10.99
C ALA A 369 23.69 -4.34 -12.49
N ASP A 370 22.87 -5.27 -13.00
CA ASP A 370 22.40 -5.23 -14.38
C ASP A 370 21.62 -3.93 -14.65
N LEU A 371 20.72 -3.54 -13.74
CA LEU A 371 19.98 -2.29 -13.81
C LEU A 371 20.92 -1.05 -13.80
N VAL A 372 21.92 -1.05 -12.92
CA VAL A 372 22.91 0.05 -12.84
C VAL A 372 23.72 0.15 -14.12
N ASP A 373 24.06 -0.95 -14.76
CA ASP A 373 24.77 -0.97 -16.03
C ASP A 373 23.91 -0.43 -17.18
N ASP A 374 22.61 -0.76 -17.21
CA ASP A 374 21.68 -0.31 -18.25
C ASP A 374 21.40 1.19 -18.17
N TYR A 375 21.14 1.70 -16.96
CA TYR A 375 20.83 3.12 -16.73
C TYR A 375 22.06 4.00 -16.52
N GLY A 376 23.17 3.44 -16.03
CA GLY A 376 24.39 4.18 -15.72
C GLY A 376 25.12 4.75 -16.94
N GLN A 377 24.81 4.28 -18.15
CA GLN A 377 25.35 4.80 -19.42
C GLN A 377 24.57 6.00 -19.97
N GLN A 378 23.39 6.29 -19.42
CA GLN A 378 22.56 7.41 -19.84
C GLN A 378 23.13 8.74 -19.31
N SER A 379 23.05 9.80 -20.11
CA SER A 379 23.33 11.16 -19.60
C SER A 379 22.23 11.58 -18.63
N LEU A 380 22.56 12.39 -17.62
CA LEU A 380 21.58 12.86 -16.63
C LEU A 380 20.41 13.64 -17.26
N GLU A 381 20.66 14.35 -18.36
CA GLU A 381 19.65 15.06 -19.14
C GLU A 381 18.58 14.13 -19.74
N ASN A 382 18.95 12.91 -20.08
CA ASN A 382 18.06 11.90 -20.70
C ASN A 382 17.79 10.71 -19.79
N PHE A 383 18.04 10.85 -18.48
CA PHE A 383 17.90 9.77 -17.53
C PHE A 383 16.42 9.52 -17.21
N ASP A 384 15.92 8.31 -17.55
CA ASP A 384 14.58 7.86 -17.22
C ASP A 384 14.52 7.37 -15.76
N LEU A 385 14.33 8.30 -14.82
CA LEU A 385 14.22 7.95 -13.40
C LEU A 385 12.95 7.13 -13.13
N SER A 386 11.84 7.41 -13.82
CA SER A 386 10.59 6.66 -13.67
C SER A 386 10.75 5.21 -14.06
N GLY A 387 11.36 4.94 -15.22
CA GLY A 387 11.67 3.57 -15.66
C GLY A 387 12.61 2.85 -14.71
N CYS A 388 13.68 3.51 -14.27
CA CYS A 388 14.63 2.96 -13.31
C CYS A 388 13.94 2.59 -11.97
N LEU A 389 13.09 3.48 -11.43
CA LEU A 389 12.35 3.21 -10.18
C LEU A 389 11.33 2.08 -10.35
N GLN A 390 10.69 1.95 -11.51
CA GLN A 390 9.77 0.85 -11.81
C GLN A 390 10.51 -0.49 -11.86
N GLU A 391 11.67 -0.56 -12.50
CA GLU A 391 12.50 -1.78 -12.52
C GLU A 391 13.00 -2.16 -11.12
N ILE A 392 13.37 -1.18 -10.27
CA ILE A 392 13.69 -1.43 -8.86
C ILE A 392 12.49 -2.05 -8.13
N VAL A 393 11.28 -1.55 -8.36
CA VAL A 393 10.05 -2.10 -7.76
C VAL A 393 9.79 -3.53 -8.24
N ASP A 394 10.06 -3.83 -9.51
CA ASP A 394 9.92 -5.19 -10.04
C ASP A 394 10.96 -6.16 -9.45
N ILE A 395 12.22 -5.74 -9.29
CA ILE A 395 13.25 -6.50 -8.56
C ILE A 395 12.82 -6.77 -7.11
N ILE A 396 12.33 -5.75 -6.41
CA ILE A 396 11.81 -5.87 -5.05
C ILE A 396 10.68 -6.91 -4.96
N ARG A 397 9.78 -6.89 -5.94
CA ARG A 397 8.65 -7.82 -6.04
C ARG A 397 9.11 -9.25 -6.36
N GLU A 398 10.04 -9.43 -7.29
CA GLU A 398 10.61 -10.74 -7.65
C GLU A 398 11.26 -11.40 -6.45
N HIS A 399 11.99 -10.63 -5.66
CA HIS A 399 12.63 -11.07 -4.42
C HIS A 399 11.68 -11.12 -3.22
N ARG A 400 10.37 -10.87 -3.42
CA ARG A 400 9.31 -10.92 -2.38
C ARG A 400 9.60 -10.04 -1.17
N ILE A 401 10.26 -8.92 -1.36
CA ILE A 401 10.51 -7.93 -0.32
C ILE A 401 9.24 -7.09 -0.15
N TYR A 402 8.74 -7.01 1.08
CA TYR A 402 7.57 -6.18 1.37
C TYR A 402 8.01 -4.74 1.67
N LEU A 403 7.54 -3.78 0.86
CA LEU A 403 7.78 -2.36 1.11
C LEU A 403 6.77 -1.79 2.12
N PRO A 404 7.23 -1.07 3.16
CA PRO A 404 6.34 -0.26 3.99
C PRO A 404 5.57 0.77 3.15
N ALA A 405 4.30 1.04 3.50
CA ALA A 405 3.44 1.96 2.73
C ALA A 405 4.06 3.35 2.55
N LYS A 406 4.79 3.87 3.55
CA LYS A 406 5.47 5.17 3.48
C LYS A 406 6.54 5.23 2.37
N VAL A 407 7.22 4.12 2.10
CA VAL A 407 8.27 4.02 1.06
C VAL A 407 7.63 3.89 -0.31
N ALA A 408 6.66 2.99 -0.46
CA ALA A 408 5.92 2.83 -1.72
C ALA A 408 5.22 4.14 -2.14
N MET A 409 4.64 4.87 -1.18
CA MET A 409 4.05 6.18 -1.42
C MET A 409 5.08 7.19 -1.92
N LEU A 410 6.30 7.20 -1.35
CA LEU A 410 7.37 8.10 -1.79
C LEU A 410 7.85 7.77 -3.20
N LEU A 411 8.06 6.49 -3.52
CA LEU A 411 8.42 6.05 -4.88
C LEU A 411 7.37 6.48 -5.89
N LYS A 412 6.07 6.28 -5.56
CA LYS A 412 4.96 6.78 -6.39
C LYS A 412 5.08 8.28 -6.64
N VAL A 413 5.32 9.07 -5.59
CA VAL A 413 5.42 10.55 -5.70
C VAL A 413 6.55 10.93 -6.66
N LEU A 414 7.71 10.29 -6.57
CA LEU A 414 8.84 10.58 -7.47
C LEU A 414 8.51 10.24 -8.93
N VAL A 415 7.92 9.06 -9.18
CA VAL A 415 7.51 8.64 -10.53
C VAL A 415 6.43 9.59 -11.10
N MET A 416 5.41 9.93 -10.30
CA MET A 416 4.37 10.86 -10.74
C MET A 416 4.89 12.26 -10.98
N LEU A 417 5.81 12.72 -10.14
CA LEU A 417 6.41 14.05 -10.25
C LEU A 417 7.18 14.19 -11.56
N GLU A 418 8.02 13.20 -11.88
CA GLU A 418 8.74 13.17 -13.16
C GLU A 418 7.77 13.13 -14.34
N GLY A 419 6.78 12.23 -14.31
CA GLY A 419 5.76 12.14 -15.37
C GLY A 419 4.99 13.44 -15.56
N THR A 420 4.64 14.14 -14.48
CA THR A 420 3.96 15.45 -14.53
C THR A 420 4.87 16.53 -15.11
N ALA A 421 6.14 16.56 -14.69
CA ALA A 421 7.11 17.53 -15.20
C ALA A 421 7.42 17.30 -16.69
N HIS A 422 7.56 16.05 -17.12
CA HIS A 422 7.74 15.70 -18.56
C HIS A 422 6.54 16.08 -19.44
N GLN A 423 5.31 16.08 -18.91
CA GLN A 423 4.13 16.56 -19.64
C GLN A 423 4.22 18.07 -19.92
N LEU A 424 4.84 18.85 -19.03
CA LEU A 424 5.05 20.28 -19.17
C LEU A 424 6.29 20.58 -20.01
N SER A 425 7.42 19.96 -19.69
CA SER A 425 8.69 20.12 -20.38
C SER A 425 9.33 18.75 -20.66
N PRO A 426 9.37 18.30 -21.93
CA PRO A 426 9.99 17.01 -22.28
C PRO A 426 11.50 16.94 -22.02
N THR A 427 12.17 18.07 -21.83
CA THR A 427 13.60 18.19 -21.52
C THR A 427 13.89 18.17 -20.03
N PHE A 428 12.87 18.19 -19.18
CA PHE A 428 13.05 18.19 -17.74
C PHE A 428 13.64 16.87 -17.23
N SER A 429 14.62 16.94 -16.33
CA SER A 429 15.21 15.78 -15.64
C SER A 429 15.13 15.94 -14.12
N LEU A 430 14.35 15.06 -13.48
CA LEU A 430 14.29 15.02 -12.02
C LEU A 430 15.62 14.53 -11.42
N ALA A 431 16.36 13.69 -12.14
CA ALA A 431 17.67 13.20 -11.70
C ALA A 431 18.68 14.35 -11.55
N GLU A 432 18.69 15.32 -12.49
CA GLU A 432 19.53 16.53 -12.37
C GLU A 432 19.18 17.37 -11.14
N LEU A 433 17.89 17.51 -10.87
CA LEU A 433 17.39 18.26 -9.71
C LEU A 433 17.73 17.56 -8.38
N LEU A 434 17.77 16.23 -8.34
CA LEU A 434 18.13 15.45 -7.16
C LEU A 434 19.64 15.38 -6.90
N LYS A 435 20.48 15.53 -7.92
CA LYS A 435 21.95 15.43 -7.81
C LYS A 435 22.54 16.31 -6.72
N PRO A 436 22.21 17.63 -6.61
CA PRO A 436 22.74 18.49 -5.54
C PRO A 436 22.39 18.02 -4.13
N TYR A 437 21.25 17.33 -3.97
CA TYR A 437 20.84 16.77 -2.66
C TYR A 437 21.71 15.58 -2.29
N GLY A 438 22.05 14.70 -3.25
CA GLY A 438 23.00 13.59 -3.07
C GLY A 438 24.40 14.10 -2.73
N GLU A 439 24.91 15.12 -3.44
CA GLU A 439 26.21 15.72 -3.16
C GLU A 439 26.27 16.38 -1.77
N ARG A 440 25.22 17.13 -1.40
CA ARG A 440 25.11 17.72 -0.04
C ARG A 440 25.03 16.65 1.05
N ALA A 441 24.30 15.56 0.83
CA ALA A 441 24.21 14.44 1.73
C ALA A 441 25.58 13.78 1.93
N MET A 442 26.36 13.60 0.85
CA MET A 442 27.73 13.11 0.90
C MET A 442 28.63 14.02 1.73
N LEU A 443 28.59 15.34 1.48
CA LEU A 443 29.39 16.32 2.23
C LEU A 443 29.02 16.35 3.73
N ARG A 444 27.72 16.28 4.07
CA ARG A 444 27.25 16.21 5.46
C ARG A 444 27.83 15.00 6.20
N ARG A 445 27.91 13.82 5.54
CA ARG A 445 28.43 12.60 6.14
C ARG A 445 29.88 12.69 6.56
N PHE A 446 30.70 13.47 5.86
CA PHE A 446 32.09 13.74 6.19
C PHE A 446 32.26 14.92 7.18
N SER A 447 31.14 15.56 7.59
CA SER A 447 31.17 16.62 8.59
C SER A 447 31.68 16.11 9.94
N PRO A 448 32.65 16.79 10.59
CA PRO A 448 33.19 16.39 11.90
C PRO A 448 32.11 16.24 12.98
N LYS A 449 31.04 17.04 12.89
CA LYS A 449 29.91 17.01 13.84
C LYS A 449 29.09 15.71 13.73
N GLN A 450 28.86 15.19 12.52
CA GLN A 450 28.16 13.92 12.33
C GLN A 450 29.06 12.72 12.64
N LEU A 451 30.37 12.81 12.35
CA LEU A 451 31.32 11.78 12.71
C LEU A 451 31.38 11.63 14.23
N TYR A 452 31.41 12.74 14.96
CA TYR A 452 31.36 12.75 16.43
C TYR A 452 30.02 12.20 16.96
N GLY A 453 28.89 12.58 16.33
CA GLY A 453 27.56 12.05 16.67
C GLY A 453 27.47 10.53 16.51
N ARG A 454 28.01 9.99 15.40
CA ARG A 454 28.06 8.54 15.14
C ARG A 454 28.99 7.80 16.10
N LEU A 455 30.17 8.37 16.39
CA LEU A 455 31.07 7.79 17.39
C LEU A 455 30.42 7.77 18.77
N LYS A 456 29.67 8.82 19.12
CA LYS A 456 28.95 8.89 20.40
C LYS A 456 27.80 7.87 20.45
N SER A 457 26.95 7.78 19.42
CA SER A 457 25.85 6.79 19.36
C SER A 457 26.38 5.35 19.36
N THR A 458 27.45 5.08 18.60
CA THR A 458 28.09 3.76 18.62
C THR A 458 28.67 3.44 20.01
N ALA A 459 29.24 4.42 20.69
CA ALA A 459 29.75 4.25 22.07
C ALA A 459 28.58 4.01 23.05
N GLU A 460 27.46 4.71 22.90
CA GLU A 460 26.25 4.49 23.71
C GLU A 460 25.65 3.10 23.44
N ASP A 461 25.60 2.63 22.18
CA ASP A 461 25.17 1.28 21.81
C ASP A 461 26.08 0.21 22.40
N TRP A 462 27.42 0.42 22.35
CA TRP A 462 28.36 -0.46 23.01
C TRP A 462 28.20 -0.45 24.54
N GLN A 463 27.94 0.70 25.15
CA GLN A 463 27.70 0.82 26.57
C GLN A 463 26.40 0.10 26.99
N ASN A 464 25.34 0.19 26.17
CA ASN A 464 24.10 -0.54 26.37
C ASN A 464 24.31 -2.05 26.23
N LEU A 465 25.01 -2.51 25.18
CA LEU A 465 25.40 -3.90 24.98
C LEU A 465 26.21 -4.46 26.13
N ILE A 466 27.25 -3.73 26.55
CA ILE A 466 28.11 -4.12 27.70
C ILE A 466 27.31 -4.12 29.01
N GLY A 467 26.32 -3.24 29.15
CA GLY A 467 25.41 -3.22 30.32
C GLY A 467 24.37 -4.37 30.33
N MET A 468 23.93 -4.86 29.18
CA MET A 468 23.00 -5.98 29.05
C MET A 468 23.71 -7.33 29.14
N LEU A 469 24.90 -7.49 28.56
CA LEU A 469 25.64 -8.73 28.51
C LEU A 469 25.82 -9.44 29.89
N PRO A 470 26.12 -8.73 30.99
CA PRO A 470 26.24 -9.41 32.29
C PRO A 470 24.91 -9.92 32.84
N ARG A 471 23.80 -9.22 32.56
CA ARG A 471 22.45 -9.63 32.98
C ARG A 471 21.94 -10.82 32.18
N ASP A 472 22.06 -10.76 30.87
CA ASP A 472 21.59 -11.85 29.97
C ASP A 472 22.46 -13.11 30.15
N ALA A 473 23.79 -12.93 30.32
CA ALA A 473 24.70 -14.03 30.64
C ALA A 473 24.42 -14.65 32.03
N ALA A 474 24.09 -13.83 33.03
CA ALA A 474 23.70 -14.31 34.34
C ALA A 474 22.35 -15.05 34.30
N GLU A 475 21.39 -14.56 33.51
CA GLU A 475 20.10 -15.20 33.33
C GLU A 475 20.21 -16.53 32.56
N ILE A 476 21.00 -16.58 31.49
CA ILE A 476 21.33 -17.80 30.76
C ILE A 476 22.03 -18.82 31.68
N LEU A 477 23.02 -18.38 32.46
CA LEU A 477 23.70 -19.24 33.42
C LEU A 477 22.76 -19.71 34.55
N HIS A 478 21.84 -18.86 34.99
CA HIS A 478 20.86 -19.21 36.02
C HIS A 478 19.85 -20.24 35.49
N ASN A 479 19.35 -20.05 34.27
CA ASN A 479 18.46 -20.98 33.61
C ASN A 479 19.15 -22.32 33.30
N PHE A 480 20.44 -22.28 32.96
CA PHE A 480 21.27 -23.48 32.78
C PHE A 480 21.45 -24.26 34.09
N LYS A 481 21.71 -23.55 35.21
CA LYS A 481 21.82 -24.18 36.55
C LYS A 481 20.49 -24.76 37.06
N GLN A 482 19.36 -24.20 36.63
CA GLN A 482 18.03 -24.69 37.03
C GLN A 482 17.48 -25.82 36.11
N GLY A 483 18.23 -26.22 35.10
CA GLY A 483 17.79 -27.27 34.16
C GLY A 483 16.58 -26.84 33.29
N LYS A 484 16.26 -25.53 33.23
CA LYS A 484 15.16 -24.94 32.44
C LYS A 484 15.64 -24.43 31.09
N PHE A 485 16.49 -25.20 30.42
CA PHE A 485 16.93 -24.82 29.07
C PHE A 485 16.03 -25.55 28.07
N ASP A 486 14.89 -24.96 27.77
CA ASP A 486 14.03 -25.39 26.67
C ASP A 486 14.58 -24.88 25.34
N VAL A 487 15.36 -25.71 24.67
CA VAL A 487 15.75 -25.47 23.28
C VAL A 487 14.57 -25.91 22.40
N HIS A 488 13.75 -24.97 21.99
CA HIS A 488 12.72 -25.21 20.96
C HIS A 488 13.40 -25.37 19.59
N LEU A 489 13.93 -26.58 19.34
CA LEU A 489 14.32 -26.98 18.00
C LEU A 489 13.03 -27.21 17.16
N GLN A 490 12.60 -26.17 16.45
CA GLN A 490 11.55 -26.32 15.45
C GLN A 490 12.05 -27.17 14.28
N HIS A 491 12.03 -28.48 14.43
CA HIS A 491 12.25 -29.41 13.34
C HIS A 491 10.94 -29.53 12.51
N ARG A 492 10.70 -28.56 11.63
CA ARG A 492 9.54 -28.51 10.70
C ARG A 492 9.37 -29.75 9.82
N ARG A 493 10.31 -30.70 9.80
CA ARG A 493 10.26 -31.93 8.98
C ARG A 493 10.20 -33.25 9.76
N LEU A 494 10.23 -33.25 11.10
CA LEU A 494 10.17 -34.51 11.87
C LEU A 494 8.75 -35.06 12.01
N GLU A 495 7.74 -34.23 12.10
CA GLU A 495 6.35 -34.65 12.29
C GLU A 495 5.82 -35.61 11.21
N PRO A 496 6.03 -35.34 9.89
CA PRO A 496 5.64 -36.28 8.84
C PRO A 496 6.44 -37.59 8.87
N ILE A 497 7.70 -37.56 9.31
CA ILE A 497 8.57 -38.76 9.37
C ILE A 497 8.12 -39.66 10.51
N VAL A 498 7.89 -39.09 11.70
CA VAL A 498 7.41 -39.81 12.88
C VAL A 498 6.04 -40.41 12.62
N ASN A 499 5.10 -39.66 12.04
CA ASN A 499 3.78 -40.19 11.71
C ASN A 499 3.83 -41.34 10.71
N ARG A 500 4.71 -41.28 9.71
CA ARG A 500 4.91 -42.39 8.75
C ARG A 500 5.51 -43.63 9.43
N LEU A 501 6.45 -43.44 10.34
CA LEU A 501 7.05 -44.53 11.11
C LEU A 501 5.99 -45.23 11.98
N VAL A 502 5.22 -44.46 12.73
CA VAL A 502 4.14 -44.99 13.60
C VAL A 502 3.09 -45.73 12.77
N MET A 503 2.64 -45.15 11.66
CA MET A 503 1.68 -45.82 10.77
C MET A 503 2.25 -47.08 10.13
N GLY A 504 3.55 -47.13 9.82
CA GLY A 504 4.24 -48.31 9.31
C GLY A 504 4.26 -49.45 10.35
N ILE A 505 4.59 -49.12 11.62
CA ILE A 505 4.60 -50.09 12.72
C ILE A 505 3.18 -50.64 13.00
N LEU A 506 2.16 -49.74 13.01
CA LEU A 506 0.76 -50.16 13.21
C LEU A 506 0.28 -51.04 12.06
N SER A 507 0.63 -50.74 10.81
CA SER A 507 0.30 -51.57 9.65
C SER A 507 0.95 -52.95 9.74
N ALA A 508 2.21 -53.02 10.13
CA ALA A 508 2.92 -54.29 10.33
C ALA A 508 2.32 -55.13 11.47
N ALA A 509 2.03 -54.51 12.60
CA ALA A 509 1.40 -55.19 13.74
C ALA A 509 0.00 -55.71 13.39
N LEU A 510 -0.79 -54.90 12.67
CA LEU A 510 -2.13 -55.32 12.22
C LEU A 510 -2.04 -56.50 11.24
N PHE A 511 -1.05 -56.47 10.32
CA PHE A 511 -0.83 -57.55 9.35
C PHE A 511 -0.47 -58.86 10.07
N VAL A 512 0.49 -58.84 10.99
CA VAL A 512 0.93 -60.02 11.75
C VAL A 512 -0.20 -60.59 12.62
N GLY A 513 -0.92 -59.70 13.34
CA GLY A 513 -2.06 -60.11 14.16
C GLY A 513 -3.19 -60.74 13.32
N SER A 514 -3.51 -60.12 12.18
CA SER A 514 -4.55 -60.63 11.27
C SER A 514 -4.15 -61.91 10.56
N ALA A 515 -2.88 -62.06 10.18
CA ALA A 515 -2.35 -63.31 9.62
C ALA A 515 -2.40 -64.46 10.64
N SER A 516 -2.13 -64.15 11.92
CA SER A 516 -2.27 -65.15 13.01
C SER A 516 -3.73 -65.60 13.21
N LEU A 517 -4.70 -64.63 13.17
CA LEU A 517 -6.13 -64.97 13.22
C LEU A 517 -6.57 -65.79 12.00
N TRP A 518 -6.02 -65.53 10.85
CA TRP A 518 -6.28 -66.29 9.63
C TRP A 518 -5.73 -67.72 9.74
N SER A 519 -4.47 -67.88 10.16
CA SER A 519 -3.80 -69.17 10.30
C SER A 519 -4.51 -70.08 11.36
N ASN A 520 -5.01 -69.48 12.44
CA ASN A 520 -5.70 -70.18 13.50
C ASN A 520 -7.22 -70.35 13.26
N GLN A 521 -7.71 -69.98 12.07
CA GLN A 521 -9.12 -70.16 11.65
C GLN A 521 -10.14 -69.62 12.68
N VAL A 522 -9.84 -68.44 13.31
CA VAL A 522 -10.70 -67.89 14.38
C VAL A 522 -12.06 -67.52 13.81
N PRO A 523 -13.19 -67.92 14.44
CA PRO A 523 -14.55 -67.59 13.97
C PRO A 523 -14.87 -66.10 13.99
N PRO A 524 -15.76 -65.64 13.10
CA PRO A 524 -16.51 -66.35 12.07
C PRO A 524 -15.65 -66.76 10.87
N ALA A 525 -15.71 -68.09 10.52
CA ALA A 525 -14.96 -68.61 9.37
C ALA A 525 -15.92 -69.23 8.33
N ILE A 526 -15.68 -68.95 7.05
CA ILE A 526 -16.43 -69.45 5.88
C ILE A 526 -15.47 -70.25 5.02
N LYS A 527 -15.77 -71.57 4.83
CA LYS A 527 -14.94 -72.47 4.02
C LYS A 527 -13.45 -72.51 4.42
N GLY A 528 -13.13 -72.41 5.73
CA GLY A 528 -11.75 -72.40 6.20
C GLY A 528 -11.03 -71.07 6.18
N PHE A 529 -11.71 -70.02 5.84
CA PHE A 529 -11.16 -68.66 5.87
C PHE A 529 -11.73 -67.87 7.05
N SER A 530 -10.85 -67.34 7.92
CA SER A 530 -11.24 -66.40 8.99
C SER A 530 -11.56 -65.03 8.41
N LEU A 531 -12.82 -64.56 8.52
CA LEU A 531 -13.24 -63.25 8.04
C LEU A 531 -12.48 -62.10 8.73
N PRO A 532 -12.32 -62.11 10.09
CA PRO A 532 -11.54 -61.05 10.74
C PRO A 532 -10.08 -61.00 10.27
N GLY A 533 -9.45 -62.17 10.06
CA GLY A 533 -8.09 -62.29 9.56
C GLY A 533 -7.94 -61.74 8.15
N PHE A 534 -8.88 -62.06 7.26
CA PHE A 534 -8.89 -61.54 5.88
C PHE A 534 -9.03 -60.03 5.82
N PHE A 535 -10.06 -59.45 6.49
CA PHE A 535 -10.28 -58.02 6.50
C PHE A 535 -9.13 -57.24 7.13
N GLY A 536 -8.57 -57.74 8.20
CA GLY A 536 -7.42 -57.13 8.87
C GLY A 536 -6.17 -57.12 7.99
N CYS A 537 -5.87 -58.19 7.27
CA CYS A 537 -4.78 -58.24 6.29
C CYS A 537 -5.03 -57.27 5.13
N ALA A 538 -6.26 -57.17 4.61
CA ALA A 538 -6.61 -56.26 3.55
C ALA A 538 -6.42 -54.77 3.96
N ILE A 539 -6.86 -54.42 5.18
CA ILE A 539 -6.67 -53.10 5.75
C ILE A 539 -5.17 -52.76 5.91
N ALA A 540 -4.39 -53.68 6.46
CA ALA A 540 -2.95 -53.52 6.65
C ALA A 540 -2.21 -53.28 5.31
N VAL A 541 -2.55 -54.06 4.28
CA VAL A 541 -2.00 -53.85 2.92
C VAL A 541 -2.38 -52.52 2.34
N ALA A 542 -3.64 -52.06 2.49
CA ALA A 542 -4.11 -50.76 2.03
C ALA A 542 -3.37 -49.61 2.75
N MET A 543 -3.15 -49.73 4.08
CA MET A 543 -2.36 -48.75 4.86
C MET A 543 -0.91 -48.72 4.38
N GLY A 544 -0.26 -49.85 4.18
CA GLY A 544 1.11 -49.96 3.67
C GLY A 544 1.26 -49.31 2.26
N TYR A 545 0.28 -49.56 1.39
CA TYR A 545 0.23 -48.92 0.07
C TYR A 545 0.10 -47.40 0.13
N SER A 546 -0.77 -46.91 1.01
CA SER A 546 -0.96 -45.47 1.26
C SER A 546 0.34 -44.82 1.71
N ILE A 547 1.06 -45.42 2.66
CA ILE A 547 2.36 -44.93 3.15
C ILE A 547 3.39 -44.92 2.03
N SER A 548 3.48 -45.98 1.25
CA SER A 548 4.40 -46.08 0.10
C SER A 548 4.11 -44.97 -0.96
N ARG A 549 2.84 -44.67 -1.22
CA ARG A 549 2.43 -43.62 -2.13
C ARG A 549 2.79 -42.23 -1.61
N GLN A 550 2.65 -41.99 -0.30
CA GLN A 550 3.05 -40.72 0.34
C GLN A 550 4.57 -40.51 0.30
N ILE A 551 5.36 -41.57 0.48
CA ILE A 551 6.82 -41.53 0.40
C ILE A 551 7.26 -41.15 -1.04
N ARG A 552 6.68 -41.81 -2.07
CA ARG A 552 6.98 -41.51 -3.47
C ARG A 552 6.59 -40.09 -3.90
N ARG A 553 5.53 -39.52 -3.33
CA ARG A 553 5.15 -38.13 -3.58
C ARG A 553 6.12 -37.15 -2.92
N SER A 554 6.59 -37.46 -1.71
CA SER A 554 7.54 -36.62 -0.98
C SER A 554 8.93 -36.60 -1.60
N SER A 555 9.41 -37.69 -2.24
CA SER A 555 10.70 -37.73 -2.92
C SER A 555 10.67 -37.02 -4.30
N ARG A 556 9.50 -36.80 -4.91
CA ARG A 556 9.40 -36.01 -6.15
C ARG A 556 9.41 -34.49 -5.90
N SER A 557 8.91 -34.05 -4.76
CA SER A 557 8.96 -32.61 -4.40
C SER A 557 10.36 -32.15 -3.92
N THR A 558 11.30 -33.06 -3.72
CA THR A 558 12.68 -32.74 -3.29
C THR A 558 13.67 -32.73 -4.47
N GLN A 559 13.22 -33.05 -5.70
CA GLN A 559 14.01 -32.98 -6.93
C GLN A 559 13.67 -31.75 -7.79
N ASP A 560 12.59 -31.03 -7.44
CA ASP A 560 12.13 -29.81 -8.14
C ASP A 560 12.37 -28.52 -7.30
N ASP A 561 13.06 -28.60 -6.15
CA ASP A 561 13.65 -27.52 -5.36
C ASP A 561 15.19 -27.62 -5.52
#